data_23c8c9564f1c4237631f682738876c78
#
_entry.id   23c8c9564f1c4237631f682738876c78
#
_cell.length_a   1.000
_cell.length_b   1.000
_cell.length_c   1.000
_cell.angle_alpha   90.00
_cell.angle_beta   90.00
_cell.angle_gamma   90.00
#
_symmetry.space_group_name_H-M   'P 1'
#
loop_
_entity.id
_entity.type
_entity.pdbx_description
1 polymer ?
#
loop_
_entity_poly.entity_id
_entity_poly.type
_entity_poly.pdbx_seq_one_letter_code
_entity_poly.pdbx_strand_id
1 'polypeptide(L)'
;LGMHGRVAGSHLTSMHSMDNYYFSKLIGLMVEAEMNIIPNPLINITIQGKHDTYPKRRGMTRVPEQIKAGLNVAFGHDCVLDPWYPLGSHDMLEVAHMALHVAHLTGQNEMKSCFDSVTSTSAQVLHLDKYGLKKGCNGDLVILQCNNKIEALRLKPTRLFVIKKGNIISSAEPTEYQ
;
A
#
# COMPACT_ATOMS: atom_id res chain seq x y z
N LEU A 1 10.53 18.97 -17.88
CA LEU A 1 9.07 19.13 -18.05
C LEU A 1 8.36 19.62 -16.77
N GLY A 2 9.06 19.83 -15.65
CA GLY A 2 8.48 20.27 -14.37
C GLY A 2 7.47 19.29 -13.75
N MET A 3 7.67 17.99 -13.95
CA MET A 3 6.76 16.92 -13.48
C MET A 3 7.27 16.21 -12.23
N HIS A 4 8.35 16.68 -11.59
CA HIS A 4 8.90 16.09 -10.37
C HIS A 4 7.81 15.98 -9.30
N GLY A 5 7.73 14.83 -8.65
CA GLY A 5 6.72 14.52 -7.64
C GLY A 5 5.29 14.31 -8.15
N ARG A 6 5.03 14.56 -9.45
CA ARG A 6 3.69 14.52 -10.06
C ARG A 6 3.45 13.30 -10.97
N VAL A 7 4.41 12.39 -11.03
CA VAL A 7 4.32 11.16 -11.82
C VAL A 7 4.21 9.97 -10.88
N ALA A 8 3.25 9.10 -11.13
CA ALA A 8 3.10 7.84 -10.42
C ALA A 8 3.21 6.66 -11.40
N GLY A 9 4.03 5.67 -11.03
CA GLY A 9 4.10 4.39 -11.73
C GLY A 9 3.24 3.34 -11.02
N SER A 10 2.20 2.84 -11.71
CA SER A 10 1.37 1.76 -11.18
C SER A 10 1.95 0.40 -11.52
N HIS A 11 1.78 -0.57 -10.64
CA HIS A 11 2.27 -1.94 -10.69
C HIS A 11 3.81 -2.08 -10.71
N LEU A 12 4.47 -1.60 -11.75
CA LEU A 12 5.91 -1.70 -12.01
C LEU A 12 6.47 -3.13 -11.90
N THR A 13 5.67 -4.13 -12.25
CA THR A 13 5.99 -5.55 -12.09
C THR A 13 7.20 -6.01 -12.89
N SER A 14 7.51 -5.31 -14.01
CA SER A 14 8.72 -5.57 -14.79
C SER A 14 10.02 -5.45 -13.96
N MET A 15 10.02 -4.63 -12.92
CA MET A 15 11.18 -4.46 -12.02
C MET A 15 11.52 -5.73 -11.24
N HIS A 16 10.58 -6.65 -11.06
CA HIS A 16 10.84 -7.95 -10.47
C HIS A 16 11.90 -8.75 -11.25
N SER A 17 11.88 -8.65 -12.56
CA SER A 17 12.74 -9.43 -13.47
C SER A 17 13.97 -8.66 -13.96
N MET A 18 14.17 -7.42 -13.55
CA MET A 18 15.37 -6.65 -13.87
C MET A 18 16.58 -7.19 -13.11
N ASP A 19 17.75 -7.18 -13.75
CA ASP A 19 18.99 -7.44 -13.04
C ASP A 19 19.31 -6.33 -12.02
N ASN A 20 20.17 -6.67 -11.06
CA ASN A 20 20.47 -5.76 -9.95
C ASN A 20 21.21 -4.50 -10.40
N TYR A 21 22.08 -4.60 -11.43
CA TYR A 21 22.82 -3.45 -11.90
C TYR A 21 21.88 -2.44 -12.59
N TYR A 22 21.05 -2.90 -13.52
CA TYR A 22 20.08 -2.03 -14.20
C TYR A 22 19.13 -1.38 -13.20
N PHE A 23 18.58 -2.18 -12.26
CA PHE A 23 17.70 -1.65 -11.22
C PHE A 23 18.38 -0.58 -10.36
N SER A 24 19.67 -0.78 -9.99
CA SER A 24 20.42 0.19 -9.19
C SER A 24 20.60 1.55 -9.87
N LYS A 25 20.68 1.56 -11.20
CA LYS A 25 20.74 2.81 -11.97
C LYS A 25 19.37 3.45 -12.13
N LEU A 26 18.37 2.64 -12.44
CA LEU A 26 17.00 3.11 -12.63
C LEU A 26 16.43 3.75 -11.35
N ILE A 27 16.64 3.14 -10.18
CA ILE A 27 16.11 3.67 -8.92
C ILE A 27 16.67 5.06 -8.59
N GLY A 28 17.95 5.32 -8.94
CA GLY A 28 18.55 6.65 -8.80
C GLY A 28 17.81 7.71 -9.62
N LEU A 29 17.49 7.40 -10.89
CA LEU A 29 16.72 8.29 -11.75
C LEU A 29 15.29 8.49 -11.27
N MET A 30 14.67 7.45 -10.70
CA MET A 30 13.33 7.54 -10.12
C MET A 30 13.30 8.46 -8.90
N VAL A 31 14.33 8.39 -8.06
CA VAL A 31 14.49 9.29 -6.90
C VAL A 31 14.70 10.73 -7.37
N GLU A 32 15.59 10.97 -8.33
CA GLU A 32 15.83 12.30 -8.90
C GLU A 32 14.54 12.90 -9.50
N ALA A 33 13.72 12.07 -10.14
CA ALA A 33 12.43 12.48 -10.71
C ALA A 33 11.31 12.58 -9.67
N GLU A 34 11.57 12.28 -8.40
CA GLU A 34 10.57 12.23 -7.31
C GLU A 34 9.35 11.38 -7.69
N MET A 35 9.57 10.23 -8.33
CA MET A 35 8.47 9.37 -8.76
C MET A 35 7.73 8.76 -7.57
N ASN A 36 6.42 8.70 -7.67
CA ASN A 36 5.56 7.93 -6.77
C ASN A 36 5.34 6.53 -7.33
N ILE A 37 5.24 5.53 -6.46
CA ILE A 37 5.11 4.12 -6.83
C ILE A 37 3.82 3.57 -6.24
N ILE A 38 3.02 2.89 -7.08
CA ILE A 38 1.74 2.30 -6.65
C ILE A 38 1.71 0.80 -6.99
N PRO A 39 2.33 -0.07 -6.18
CA PRO A 39 2.17 -1.51 -6.30
C PRO A 39 0.76 -1.93 -5.90
N ASN A 40 0.22 -2.94 -6.60
CA ASN A 40 -1.13 -3.46 -6.38
C ASN A 40 -1.03 -4.95 -5.98
N PRO A 41 -0.71 -5.29 -4.73
CA PRO A 41 -0.28 -6.64 -4.34
C PRO A 41 -1.31 -7.73 -4.63
N LEU A 42 -2.59 -7.48 -4.40
CA LEU A 42 -3.66 -8.47 -4.59
C LEU A 42 -3.77 -8.92 -6.05
N ILE A 43 -3.92 -7.97 -6.97
CA ILE A 43 -4.02 -8.29 -8.40
C ILE A 43 -2.68 -8.79 -8.95
N ASN A 44 -1.56 -8.18 -8.57
CA ASN A 44 -0.25 -8.56 -9.10
C ASN A 44 0.10 -10.01 -8.78
N ILE A 45 -0.09 -10.47 -7.53
CA ILE A 45 0.19 -11.85 -7.14
C ILE A 45 -0.79 -12.85 -7.79
N THR A 46 -2.00 -12.41 -8.10
CA THR A 46 -3.04 -13.26 -8.69
C THR A 46 -2.78 -13.55 -10.16
N ILE A 47 -2.34 -12.56 -10.94
CA ILE A 47 -2.22 -12.70 -12.39
C ILE A 47 -0.77 -12.91 -12.87
N GLN A 48 0.22 -12.33 -12.18
CA GLN A 48 1.63 -12.44 -12.60
C GLN A 48 2.18 -13.84 -12.37
N GLY A 49 2.88 -14.35 -13.37
CA GLY A 49 3.46 -15.71 -13.30
C GLY A 49 2.44 -16.84 -13.29
N LYS A 50 1.14 -16.57 -13.60
CA LYS A 50 0.08 -17.58 -13.60
C LYS A 50 0.42 -18.77 -14.52
N HIS A 51 1.02 -18.49 -15.65
CA HIS A 51 1.40 -19.49 -16.67
C HIS A 51 2.88 -19.90 -16.59
N ASP A 52 3.64 -19.35 -15.64
CA ASP A 52 5.02 -19.77 -15.44
C ASP A 52 5.10 -21.19 -14.89
N THR A 53 6.15 -21.90 -15.26
CA THR A 53 6.61 -23.10 -14.53
C THR A 53 7.28 -22.70 -13.23
N TYR A 54 7.77 -23.64 -12.44
CA TYR A 54 8.48 -23.32 -11.20
C TYR A 54 9.95 -22.96 -11.48
N PRO A 55 10.56 -21.98 -10.72
CA PRO A 55 9.94 -21.15 -9.68
C PRO A 55 9.00 -20.09 -10.26
N LYS A 56 7.86 -19.87 -9.62
CA LYS A 56 6.89 -18.84 -10.03
C LYS A 56 7.28 -17.45 -9.57
N ARG A 57 7.07 -16.46 -10.41
CA ARG A 57 7.24 -15.04 -10.06
C ARG A 57 6.15 -14.58 -9.09
N ARG A 58 6.50 -13.67 -8.18
CA ARG A 58 5.54 -13.10 -7.22
C ARG A 58 4.73 -11.93 -7.76
N GLY A 59 5.11 -11.39 -8.92
CA GLY A 59 4.42 -10.26 -9.54
C GLY A 59 4.60 -8.92 -8.86
N MET A 60 5.43 -8.80 -7.84
CA MET A 60 5.65 -7.53 -7.13
C MET A 60 6.89 -6.80 -7.65
N THR A 61 6.79 -5.47 -7.73
CA THR A 61 7.97 -4.62 -7.85
C THR A 61 8.87 -4.73 -6.61
N ARG A 62 10.06 -4.16 -6.65
CA ARG A 62 11.05 -4.22 -5.56
C ARG A 62 10.75 -3.23 -4.43
N VAL A 63 9.63 -3.44 -3.74
CA VAL A 63 9.09 -2.55 -2.70
C VAL A 63 10.10 -2.21 -1.60
N PRO A 64 10.83 -3.18 -1.00
CA PRO A 64 11.78 -2.86 0.07
C PRO A 64 12.89 -1.90 -0.39
N GLU A 65 13.45 -2.12 -1.59
CA GLU A 65 14.49 -1.27 -2.14
C GLU A 65 13.97 0.12 -2.51
N GLN A 66 12.74 0.22 -3.00
CA GLN A 66 12.09 1.48 -3.34
C GLN A 66 11.83 2.33 -2.09
N ILE A 67 11.30 1.73 -1.02
CA ILE A 67 11.12 2.40 0.28
C ILE A 67 12.47 2.84 0.85
N LYS A 68 13.48 1.96 0.82
CA LYS A 68 14.83 2.26 1.31
C LYS A 68 15.49 3.41 0.54
N ALA A 69 15.20 3.53 -0.74
CA ALA A 69 15.69 4.63 -1.58
C ALA A 69 14.97 5.97 -1.31
N GLY A 70 13.92 5.98 -0.51
CA GLY A 70 13.17 7.19 -0.15
C GLY A 70 12.03 7.53 -1.13
N LEU A 71 11.66 6.62 -2.02
CA LEU A 71 10.49 6.82 -2.89
C LEU A 71 9.18 6.71 -2.10
N ASN A 72 8.19 7.49 -2.48
CA ASN A 72 6.83 7.34 -1.97
C ASN A 72 6.20 6.07 -2.57
N VAL A 73 6.03 5.05 -1.73
CA VAL A 73 5.38 3.79 -2.13
C VAL A 73 4.01 3.70 -1.47
N ALA A 74 2.95 3.85 -2.25
CA ALA A 74 1.56 3.72 -1.81
C ALA A 74 0.96 2.46 -2.41
N PHE A 75 0.31 1.63 -1.61
CA PHE A 75 -0.35 0.44 -2.15
C PHE A 75 -1.73 0.76 -2.70
N GLY A 76 -2.06 0.15 -3.85
CA GLY A 76 -3.37 0.22 -4.46
C GLY A 76 -4.10 -1.13 -4.39
N HIS A 77 -5.43 -1.09 -4.41
CA HIS A 77 -6.25 -2.31 -4.52
C HIS A 77 -6.37 -2.74 -5.99
N ASP A 78 -6.49 -1.76 -6.87
CA ASP A 78 -6.74 -1.89 -8.31
C ASP A 78 -8.12 -2.52 -8.58
N CYS A 79 -8.14 -3.80 -8.88
CA CYS A 79 -9.36 -4.54 -9.24
C CYS A 79 -10.12 -5.06 -8.01
N VAL A 80 -11.45 -5.01 -8.07
CA VAL A 80 -12.37 -5.62 -7.08
C VAL A 80 -13.60 -6.12 -7.81
N LEU A 81 -13.91 -7.42 -7.68
CA LEU A 81 -15.07 -8.07 -8.29
C LEU A 81 -15.21 -7.78 -9.79
N ASP A 82 -14.10 -7.81 -10.51
CA ASP A 82 -14.05 -7.60 -11.95
C ASP A 82 -13.47 -8.82 -12.69
N PRO A 83 -13.46 -8.82 -14.05
CA PRO A 83 -12.98 -9.97 -14.82
C PRO A 83 -11.51 -10.35 -14.58
N TRP A 84 -10.67 -9.41 -14.11
CA TRP A 84 -9.26 -9.63 -13.82
C TRP A 84 -9.02 -10.18 -12.42
N TYR A 85 -9.83 -9.72 -11.46
CA TYR A 85 -9.73 -10.09 -10.07
C TYR A 85 -11.12 -10.23 -9.43
N PRO A 86 -11.71 -11.43 -9.44
CA PRO A 86 -13.06 -11.67 -8.93
C PRO A 86 -13.13 -11.79 -7.40
N LEU A 87 -12.20 -11.18 -6.71
CA LEU A 87 -12.06 -11.16 -5.26
C LEU A 87 -11.95 -9.71 -4.76
N GLY A 88 -11.54 -9.55 -3.52
CA GLY A 88 -11.32 -8.25 -2.90
C GLY A 88 -12.54 -7.69 -2.18
N SER A 89 -12.27 -6.80 -1.26
CA SER A 89 -13.26 -6.26 -0.32
C SER A 89 -13.26 -4.73 -0.26
N HIS A 90 -12.51 -4.04 -1.12
CA HIS A 90 -12.19 -2.60 -1.02
C HIS A 90 -11.44 -2.23 0.28
N ASP A 91 -10.93 -3.22 1.01
CA ASP A 91 -10.25 -3.01 2.28
C ASP A 91 -8.75 -2.76 2.09
N MET A 92 -8.30 -1.54 2.38
CA MET A 92 -6.89 -1.19 2.26
C MET A 92 -6.00 -1.85 3.33
N LEU A 93 -6.55 -2.33 4.46
CA LEU A 93 -5.80 -3.17 5.39
C LEU A 93 -5.54 -4.58 4.83
N GLU A 94 -6.48 -5.12 4.05
CA GLU A 94 -6.27 -6.37 3.30
C GLU A 94 -5.12 -6.21 2.29
N VAL A 95 -5.10 -5.09 1.56
CA VAL A 95 -4.02 -4.76 0.63
C VAL A 95 -2.67 -4.68 1.33
N ALA A 96 -2.60 -3.94 2.45
CA ALA A 96 -1.37 -3.79 3.23
C ALA A 96 -0.93 -5.12 3.84
N HIS A 97 -1.85 -5.93 4.35
CA HIS A 97 -1.58 -7.26 4.87
C HIS A 97 -0.97 -8.18 3.79
N MET A 98 -1.52 -8.19 2.59
CA MET A 98 -0.95 -8.94 1.47
C MET A 98 0.43 -8.40 1.08
N ALA A 99 0.59 -7.08 0.96
CA ALA A 99 1.87 -6.45 0.64
C ALA A 99 2.98 -6.83 1.62
N LEU A 100 2.66 -6.84 2.93
CA LEU A 100 3.58 -7.24 3.99
C LEU A 100 4.17 -8.63 3.72
N HIS A 101 3.34 -9.61 3.34
CA HIS A 101 3.78 -10.98 3.08
C HIS A 101 4.54 -11.09 1.76
N VAL A 102 3.99 -10.55 0.68
CA VAL A 102 4.56 -10.71 -0.67
C VAL A 102 5.88 -9.98 -0.83
N ALA A 103 5.99 -8.79 -0.24
CA ALA A 103 7.20 -7.97 -0.28
C ALA A 103 8.15 -8.21 0.90
N HIS A 104 7.82 -9.15 1.82
CA HIS A 104 8.62 -9.49 3.00
C HIS A 104 8.89 -8.30 3.94
N LEU A 105 7.90 -7.44 4.16
CA LEU A 105 7.99 -6.27 5.03
C LEU A 105 7.72 -6.66 6.50
N THR A 106 8.49 -7.61 7.05
CA THR A 106 8.21 -8.25 8.35
C THR A 106 8.96 -7.66 9.54
N GLY A 107 9.90 -6.75 9.31
CA GLY A 107 10.56 -5.99 10.37
C GLY A 107 9.62 -4.93 10.97
N GLN A 108 9.83 -4.57 12.25
CA GLN A 108 8.95 -3.61 12.93
C GLN A 108 8.81 -2.26 12.21
N ASN A 109 9.92 -1.72 11.69
CA ASN A 109 9.87 -0.46 10.94
C ASN A 109 9.24 -0.66 9.55
N GLU A 110 9.50 -1.80 8.92
CA GLU A 110 8.89 -2.16 7.63
C GLU A 110 7.37 -2.31 7.75
N MET A 111 6.87 -2.95 8.81
CA MET A 111 5.42 -3.04 9.09
C MET A 111 4.80 -1.66 9.29
N LYS A 112 5.48 -0.74 9.99
CA LYS A 112 5.00 0.64 10.12
C LYS A 112 4.93 1.35 8.78
N SER A 113 5.97 1.23 7.95
CA SER A 113 6.00 1.77 6.60
C SER A 113 4.91 1.17 5.71
N CYS A 114 4.67 -0.13 5.85
CA CYS A 114 3.59 -0.83 5.15
C CYS A 114 2.19 -0.26 5.50
N PHE A 115 1.94 0.04 6.78
CA PHE A 115 0.72 0.72 7.20
C PHE A 115 0.63 2.15 6.65
N ASP A 116 1.74 2.88 6.67
CA ASP A 116 1.80 4.24 6.13
C ASP A 116 1.57 4.26 4.61
N SER A 117 1.93 3.20 3.89
CA SER A 117 1.69 3.04 2.46
C SER A 117 0.20 2.95 2.06
N VAL A 118 -0.71 2.68 2.99
CA VAL A 118 -2.17 2.72 2.77
C VAL A 118 -2.84 3.88 3.51
N THR A 119 -2.06 4.78 4.11
CA THR A 119 -2.56 5.94 4.85
C THR A 119 -1.81 7.21 4.46
N SER A 120 -0.81 7.62 5.23
CA SER A 120 -0.11 8.90 5.05
C SER A 120 0.64 8.99 3.72
N THR A 121 1.33 7.93 3.29
CA THR A 121 2.04 7.93 2.00
C THR A 121 1.05 7.97 0.83
N SER A 122 -0.08 7.24 0.91
CA SER A 122 -1.14 7.33 -0.10
C SER A 122 -1.70 8.75 -0.20
N ALA A 123 -1.89 9.43 0.93
CA ALA A 123 -2.34 10.82 0.93
C ALA A 123 -1.32 11.76 0.26
N GLN A 124 -0.02 11.54 0.47
CA GLN A 124 1.04 12.31 -0.21
C GLN A 124 1.01 12.07 -1.73
N VAL A 125 0.93 10.81 -2.16
CA VAL A 125 0.86 10.45 -3.59
C VAL A 125 -0.37 11.06 -4.28
N LEU A 126 -1.49 11.14 -3.56
CA LEU A 126 -2.74 11.75 -4.03
C LEU A 126 -2.79 13.27 -3.85
N HIS A 127 -1.72 13.89 -3.32
CA HIS A 127 -1.67 15.33 -3.00
C HIS A 127 -2.87 15.82 -2.18
N LEU A 128 -3.30 15.01 -1.18
CA LEU A 128 -4.44 15.36 -0.33
C LEU A 128 -4.05 16.42 0.70
N ASP A 129 -4.65 17.58 0.59
CA ASP A 129 -4.51 18.65 1.58
C ASP A 129 -5.24 18.29 2.88
N LYS A 130 -4.69 18.77 4.01
CA LYS A 130 -5.31 18.64 5.33
C LYS A 130 -5.58 17.17 5.75
N TYR A 131 -4.78 16.24 5.28
CA TYR A 131 -4.82 14.85 5.72
C TYR A 131 -3.96 14.65 6.99
N GLY A 132 -4.46 13.87 7.94
CA GLY A 132 -3.74 13.43 9.14
C GLY A 132 -4.41 13.82 10.45
N LEU A 133 -3.83 13.34 11.56
CA LEU A 133 -4.31 13.54 12.93
C LEU A 133 -3.66 14.79 13.56
N LYS A 134 -3.85 15.96 12.95
CA LYS A 134 -3.30 17.23 13.42
C LYS A 134 -4.38 18.29 13.43
N LYS A 135 -4.22 19.31 14.32
CA LYS A 135 -5.11 20.48 14.33
C LYS A 135 -5.09 21.15 12.95
N GLY A 136 -6.25 21.41 12.40
CA GLY A 136 -6.42 22.01 11.06
C GLY A 136 -6.54 20.99 9.92
N CYS A 137 -6.37 19.69 10.18
CA CYS A 137 -6.70 18.63 9.23
C CYS A 137 -8.21 18.35 9.20
N ASN A 138 -8.65 17.67 8.13
CA ASN A 138 -10.02 17.19 8.02
C ASN A 138 -10.30 16.16 9.13
N GLY A 139 -11.53 16.14 9.63
CA GLY A 139 -12.01 15.15 10.59
C GLY A 139 -12.36 13.82 9.88
N ASP A 140 -11.41 13.28 9.10
CA ASP A 140 -11.54 12.01 8.38
C ASP A 140 -10.74 10.96 9.16
N LEU A 141 -11.42 10.03 9.85
CA LEU A 141 -10.83 9.11 10.80
C LEU A 141 -11.43 7.71 10.65
N VAL A 142 -10.61 6.70 10.90
CA VAL A 142 -11.07 5.33 11.13
C VAL A 142 -10.56 4.88 12.49
N ILE A 143 -11.46 4.46 13.37
CA ILE A 143 -11.11 3.91 14.68
C ILE A 143 -11.16 2.39 14.58
N LEU A 144 -10.01 1.76 14.80
CA LEU A 144 -9.82 0.33 14.72
C LEU A 144 -9.76 -0.29 16.13
N GLN A 145 -10.27 -1.49 16.28
CA GLN A 145 -10.19 -2.27 17.53
C GLN A 145 -8.79 -2.88 17.69
N CYS A 146 -7.78 -2.04 17.85
CA CYS A 146 -6.38 -2.44 18.07
C CYS A 146 -5.58 -1.33 18.74
N ASN A 147 -4.42 -1.67 19.30
CA ASN A 147 -3.60 -0.74 20.06
C ASN A 147 -2.55 0.02 19.21
N ASN A 148 -2.17 -0.51 18.05
CA ASN A 148 -1.12 0.07 17.22
C ASN A 148 -1.19 -0.39 15.76
N LYS A 149 -0.37 0.24 14.90
CA LYS A 149 -0.30 -0.04 13.44
C LYS A 149 0.05 -1.50 13.12
N ILE A 150 0.89 -2.14 13.92
CA ILE A 150 1.31 -3.54 13.69
C ILE A 150 0.14 -4.48 13.95
N GLU A 151 -0.60 -4.25 15.04
CA GLU A 151 -1.82 -5.01 15.30
C GLU A 151 -2.89 -4.78 14.23
N ALA A 152 -3.04 -3.54 13.74
CA ALA A 152 -3.95 -3.25 12.65
C ALA A 152 -3.65 -4.11 11.41
N LEU A 153 -2.38 -4.23 11.01
CA LEU A 153 -1.98 -5.08 9.89
C LEU A 153 -2.16 -6.57 10.18
N ARG A 154 -1.78 -7.02 11.38
CA ARG A 154 -1.80 -8.43 11.76
C ARG A 154 -3.22 -8.97 11.87
N LEU A 155 -4.09 -8.21 12.54
CA LEU A 155 -5.44 -8.66 12.90
C LEU A 155 -6.52 -8.26 11.90
N LYS A 156 -6.29 -7.20 11.12
CA LYS A 156 -7.34 -6.57 10.29
C LYS A 156 -8.63 -6.35 11.08
N PRO A 157 -8.55 -5.64 12.23
CA PRO A 157 -9.59 -5.62 13.23
C PRO A 157 -10.84 -4.88 12.78
N THR A 158 -11.91 -5.05 13.55
CA THR A 158 -13.17 -4.34 13.36
C THR A 158 -12.95 -2.84 13.31
N ARG A 159 -13.59 -2.18 12.36
CA ARG A 159 -13.70 -0.73 12.26
C ARG A 159 -14.83 -0.26 13.14
N LEU A 160 -14.50 0.15 14.37
CA LEU A 160 -15.50 0.60 15.33
C LEU A 160 -16.25 1.83 14.84
N PHE A 161 -15.51 2.77 14.23
CA PHE A 161 -16.11 3.96 13.65
C PHE A 161 -15.38 4.37 12.38
N VAL A 162 -16.14 4.80 11.36
CA VAL A 162 -15.65 5.51 10.20
C VAL A 162 -16.24 6.91 10.25
N ILE A 163 -15.37 7.91 10.29
CA ILE A 163 -15.73 9.31 10.45
C ILE A 163 -15.29 10.08 9.21
N LYS A 164 -16.19 10.85 8.63
CA LYS A 164 -15.95 11.71 7.47
C LYS A 164 -16.36 13.15 7.78
N LYS A 165 -15.43 14.09 7.65
CA LYS A 165 -15.66 15.50 7.98
C LYS A 165 -16.31 15.71 9.35
N GLY A 166 -15.85 14.93 10.36
CA GLY A 166 -16.36 14.98 11.72
C GLY A 166 -17.69 14.25 11.97
N ASN A 167 -18.31 13.65 10.94
CA ASN A 167 -19.55 12.89 11.08
C ASN A 167 -19.29 11.38 11.04
N ILE A 168 -19.90 10.61 11.94
CA ILE A 168 -19.87 9.15 11.90
C ILE A 168 -20.71 8.70 10.71
N ILE A 169 -20.09 8.02 9.75
CA ILE A 169 -20.77 7.48 8.56
C ILE A 169 -20.96 5.96 8.61
N SER A 170 -20.23 5.28 9.51
CA SER A 170 -20.40 3.85 9.76
C SER A 170 -19.90 3.54 11.16
N SER A 171 -20.53 2.56 11.81
CA SER A 171 -20.07 2.01 13.07
C SER A 171 -20.32 0.50 13.11
N ALA A 172 -19.52 -0.22 13.90
CA ALA A 172 -19.71 -1.64 14.18
C ALA A 172 -19.44 -1.90 15.67
N GLU A 173 -20.13 -2.90 16.22
CA GLU A 173 -19.87 -3.38 17.58
C GLU A 173 -18.47 -4.01 17.66
N PRO A 174 -17.80 -3.90 18.82
CA PRO A 174 -16.56 -4.60 19.06
C PRO A 174 -16.71 -6.11 18.88
N THR A 175 -15.73 -6.72 18.24
CA THR A 175 -15.66 -8.19 18.16
C THR A 175 -15.10 -8.73 19.48
N GLU A 176 -15.78 -9.65 20.12
CA GLU A 176 -15.24 -10.38 21.26
C GLU A 176 -14.32 -11.48 20.73
N TYR A 177 -13.03 -11.38 21.05
CA TYR A 177 -12.07 -12.45 20.77
C TYR A 177 -12.12 -13.43 21.95
N GLN A 178 -12.50 -14.66 21.67
CA GLN A 178 -12.42 -15.78 22.62
C GLN A 178 -10.98 -16.28 22.76
#